data_fb6f01ca1cc901a38485e52852b5edb0
#
_entry.id   fb6f01ca1cc901a38485e52852b5edb0
#
_cell.length_a   1.000
_cell.length_b   1.000
_cell.length_c   1.000
_cell.angle_alpha   90.00
_cell.angle_beta   90.00
_cell.angle_gamma   90.00
#
_symmetry.space_group_name_H-M   'P 1'
#
loop_
_entity.id
_entity.type
_entity.pdbx_description
1 polymer ?
#
loop_
_entity_poly.entity_id
_entity_poly.type
_entity_poly.pdbx_seq_one_letter_code
_entity_poly.pdbx_strand_id
1 'polypeptide(L)'
;MKFIKQFIALATVALAFNAAHAADEAPDALVKRISSDVLNTAKSDKAIQAGDTKKVIDLVETKILPYVDFQRMTALASGRFWRDATPDQQKALTEQFRQLLVFTYSGALSQVKDQTVEFKPLRADPTDTDVEVRSQVNQARGEPIPLNYRVAKGPNGWKIYDINVLGAWLVETYKGTFASEISKGGIDGLIKALTDKNKSLAAKPLNTAAPKK
;
A
#
# COMPACT_ATOMS: atom_id res chain seq x y z
N MET A 1 -48.72 39.06 43.48
CA MET A 1 -49.40 38.07 42.65
C MET A 1 -49.17 38.38 41.19
N LYS A 2 -48.32 37.68 40.48
CA LYS A 2 -48.36 37.45 39.03
C LYS A 2 -47.16 36.55 38.68
N PHE A 3 -47.48 35.34 38.27
CA PHE A 3 -46.55 34.32 37.87
C PHE A 3 -45.95 34.68 36.48
N ILE A 4 -44.63 34.69 36.37
CA ILE A 4 -43.94 34.72 35.09
C ILE A 4 -43.28 33.32 34.92
N LYS A 5 -43.86 32.54 34.02
CA LYS A 5 -43.30 31.25 33.55
C LYS A 5 -42.20 31.56 32.54
N GLN A 6 -40.96 31.26 32.87
CA GLN A 6 -39.84 31.26 31.93
C GLN A 6 -39.83 29.95 31.18
N PHE A 7 -40.00 30.01 29.86
CA PHE A 7 -39.73 28.92 28.91
C PHE A 7 -38.24 28.89 28.62
N ILE A 8 -37.56 27.85 29.07
CA ILE A 8 -36.20 27.53 28.64
C ILE A 8 -36.35 26.64 27.42
N ALA A 9 -36.08 27.21 26.23
CA ALA A 9 -35.93 26.44 25.00
C ALA A 9 -34.53 25.80 24.95
N LEU A 10 -34.50 24.49 25.09
CA LEU A 10 -33.28 23.68 24.96
C LEU A 10 -32.99 23.52 23.47
N ALA A 11 -32.05 24.31 22.95
CA ALA A 11 -31.53 24.13 21.59
C ALA A 11 -30.52 22.99 21.57
N THR A 12 -30.95 21.80 21.19
CA THR A 12 -30.08 20.67 20.92
C THR A 12 -29.38 20.88 19.57
N VAL A 13 -28.17 21.39 19.59
CA VAL A 13 -27.30 21.43 18.40
C VAL A 13 -26.81 20.00 18.13
N ALA A 14 -27.41 19.37 17.14
CA ALA A 14 -26.92 18.11 16.61
C ALA A 14 -25.61 18.37 15.85
N LEU A 15 -24.48 18.10 16.50
CA LEU A 15 -23.20 17.96 15.82
C LEU A 15 -23.23 16.67 14.99
N ALA A 16 -23.63 16.81 13.72
CA ALA A 16 -23.45 15.77 12.74
C ALA A 16 -21.94 15.64 12.46
N PHE A 17 -21.32 14.64 13.04
CA PHE A 17 -19.96 14.25 12.72
C PHE A 17 -19.93 13.81 11.25
N ASN A 18 -19.26 14.59 10.41
CA ASN A 18 -18.90 14.23 9.03
C ASN A 18 -17.80 13.14 9.05
N ALA A 19 -18.15 11.92 9.47
CA ALA A 19 -17.28 10.74 9.39
C ALA A 19 -17.44 9.95 8.07
N ALA A 20 -18.22 10.48 7.10
CA ALA A 20 -18.70 9.69 5.97
C ALA A 20 -17.87 9.81 4.67
N HIS A 21 -16.79 10.61 4.61
CA HIS A 21 -16.17 10.87 3.30
C HIS A 21 -15.04 9.91 2.88
N ALA A 22 -14.52 9.09 3.77
CA ALA A 22 -13.48 8.10 3.38
C ALA A 22 -14.06 6.80 2.81
N ALA A 23 -15.34 6.50 3.05
CA ALA A 23 -16.00 5.27 2.60
C ALA A 23 -16.51 5.32 1.15
N ASP A 24 -16.67 6.51 0.60
CA ASP A 24 -17.29 6.73 -0.72
C ASP A 24 -16.30 7.13 -1.84
N GLU A 25 -14.99 7.25 -1.54
CA GLU A 25 -14.00 7.52 -2.58
C GLU A 25 -13.91 6.34 -3.54
N ALA A 26 -14.07 6.58 -4.85
CA ALA A 26 -13.96 5.53 -5.86
C ALA A 26 -12.54 4.92 -5.90
N PRO A 27 -12.37 3.61 -6.22
CA PRO A 27 -11.07 2.94 -6.13
C PRO A 27 -9.99 3.52 -7.04
N ASP A 28 -10.35 3.98 -8.22
CA ASP A 28 -9.45 4.67 -9.14
C ASP A 28 -9.10 6.08 -8.67
N ALA A 29 -10.05 6.82 -8.07
CA ALA A 29 -9.80 8.11 -7.46
C ALA A 29 -8.82 8.00 -6.28
N LEU A 30 -8.99 6.99 -5.42
CA LEU A 30 -8.08 6.69 -4.31
C LEU A 30 -6.66 6.47 -4.81
N VAL A 31 -6.48 5.55 -5.77
CA VAL A 31 -5.14 5.21 -6.29
C VAL A 31 -4.52 6.42 -6.99
N LYS A 32 -5.31 7.19 -7.75
CA LYS A 32 -4.85 8.41 -8.42
C LYS A 32 -4.39 9.46 -7.41
N ARG A 33 -5.14 9.69 -6.35
CA ARG A 33 -4.80 10.63 -5.28
C ARG A 33 -3.50 10.24 -4.59
N ILE A 34 -3.38 8.97 -4.16
CA ILE A 34 -2.16 8.46 -3.50
C ILE A 34 -0.95 8.61 -4.43
N SER A 35 -1.08 8.18 -5.68
CA SER A 35 0.01 8.25 -6.65
C SER A 35 0.45 9.70 -6.91
N SER A 36 -0.50 10.64 -7.03
CA SER A 36 -0.20 12.06 -7.21
C SER A 36 0.51 12.65 -6.00
N ASP A 37 0.03 12.34 -4.78
CA ASP A 37 0.64 12.82 -3.53
C ASP A 37 2.08 12.31 -3.38
N VAL A 38 2.30 11.04 -3.66
CA VAL A 38 3.64 10.42 -3.60
C VAL A 38 4.58 11.04 -4.61
N LEU A 39 4.16 11.17 -5.88
CA LEU A 39 4.97 11.77 -6.93
C LEU A 39 5.31 13.24 -6.64
N ASN A 40 4.32 14.03 -6.22
CA ASN A 40 4.53 15.43 -5.91
C ASN A 40 5.50 15.61 -4.74
N THR A 41 5.36 14.79 -3.69
CA THR A 41 6.28 14.82 -2.56
C THR A 41 7.69 14.39 -2.98
N ALA A 42 7.82 13.29 -3.72
CA ALA A 42 9.12 12.81 -4.20
C ALA A 42 9.82 13.83 -5.11
N LYS A 43 9.09 14.57 -5.94
CA LYS A 43 9.63 15.63 -6.80
C LYS A 43 10.05 16.89 -6.06
N SER A 44 9.36 17.25 -4.97
CA SER A 44 9.58 18.50 -4.25
C SER A 44 10.60 18.38 -3.11
N ASP A 45 10.78 17.18 -2.53
CA ASP A 45 11.68 16.96 -1.40
C ASP A 45 13.12 16.67 -1.88
N LYS A 46 14.01 17.64 -1.63
CA LYS A 46 15.43 17.54 -2.01
C LYS A 46 16.17 16.39 -1.30
N ALA A 47 15.77 16.02 -0.09
CA ALA A 47 16.39 14.92 0.64
C ALA A 47 16.01 13.57 0.01
N ILE A 48 14.75 13.40 -0.40
CA ILE A 48 14.30 12.23 -1.18
C ILE A 48 15.07 12.16 -2.51
N GLN A 49 15.19 13.27 -3.23
CA GLN A 49 15.95 13.34 -4.47
C GLN A 49 17.43 12.98 -4.31
N ALA A 50 18.00 13.31 -3.13
CA ALA A 50 19.37 12.94 -2.77
C ALA A 50 19.51 11.48 -2.29
N GLY A 51 18.41 10.73 -2.18
CA GLY A 51 18.41 9.32 -1.76
C GLY A 51 18.46 9.14 -0.23
N ASP A 52 18.01 10.13 0.56
CA ASP A 52 17.87 9.97 2.01
C ASP A 52 16.89 8.86 2.33
N THR A 53 17.43 7.73 2.77
CA THR A 53 16.69 6.51 3.08
C THR A 53 15.57 6.75 4.08
N LYS A 54 15.81 7.54 5.12
CA LYS A 54 14.80 7.82 6.15
C LYS A 54 13.63 8.60 5.56
N LYS A 55 13.90 9.63 4.79
CA LYS A 55 12.86 10.44 4.12
C LYS A 55 12.04 9.64 3.12
N VAL A 56 12.68 8.75 2.37
CA VAL A 56 11.98 7.85 1.43
C VAL A 56 11.07 6.89 2.20
N ILE A 57 11.54 6.29 3.29
CA ILE A 57 10.73 5.40 4.12
C ILE A 57 9.57 6.17 4.77
N ASP A 58 9.82 7.34 5.36
CA ASP A 58 8.78 8.19 5.97
C ASP A 58 7.68 8.54 4.95
N LEU A 59 8.04 8.82 3.68
CA LEU A 59 7.06 9.05 2.61
C LEU A 59 6.19 7.81 2.38
N VAL A 60 6.79 6.64 2.28
CA VAL A 60 6.06 5.37 2.08
C VAL A 60 5.14 5.09 3.26
N GLU A 61 5.65 5.20 4.49
CA GLU A 61 4.90 4.92 5.71
C GLU A 61 3.69 5.86 5.88
N THR A 62 3.85 7.13 5.52
CA THR A 62 2.78 8.13 5.71
C THR A 62 1.79 8.20 4.55
N LYS A 63 2.23 7.97 3.31
CA LYS A 63 1.41 8.21 2.12
C LYS A 63 0.94 6.94 1.40
N ILE A 64 1.59 5.79 1.62
CA ILE A 64 1.25 4.54 0.92
C ILE A 64 0.67 3.51 1.90
N LEU A 65 1.41 3.19 2.98
CA LEU A 65 1.06 2.06 3.86
C LEU A 65 -0.35 2.13 4.45
N PRO A 66 -0.92 3.32 4.80
CA PRO A 66 -2.29 3.39 5.31
C PRO A 66 -3.35 2.86 4.35
N TYR A 67 -3.04 2.77 3.06
CA TYR A 67 -3.95 2.34 2.01
C TYR A 67 -3.67 0.93 1.49
N VAL A 68 -2.73 0.20 2.10
CA VAL A 68 -2.39 -1.17 1.70
C VAL A 68 -2.89 -2.18 2.73
N ASP A 69 -3.53 -3.24 2.27
CA ASP A 69 -3.91 -4.41 3.08
C ASP A 69 -2.79 -5.46 3.02
N PHE A 70 -1.77 -5.26 3.86
CA PHE A 70 -0.63 -6.19 3.94
C PHE A 70 -1.03 -7.56 4.47
N GLN A 71 -2.04 -7.65 5.33
CA GLN A 71 -2.49 -8.94 5.83
C GLN A 71 -3.06 -9.79 4.69
N ARG A 72 -3.94 -9.22 3.87
CA ARG A 72 -4.47 -9.90 2.69
C ARG A 72 -3.38 -10.24 1.68
N MET A 73 -2.47 -9.30 1.40
CA MET A 73 -1.34 -9.52 0.49
C MET A 73 -0.47 -10.70 0.96
N THR A 74 -0.14 -10.75 2.27
CA THR A 74 0.65 -11.82 2.87
C THR A 74 -0.08 -13.16 2.85
N ALA A 75 -1.38 -13.15 3.16
CA ALA A 75 -2.22 -14.34 3.11
C ALA A 75 -2.24 -14.96 1.71
N LEU A 76 -2.40 -14.13 0.68
CA LEU A 76 -2.39 -14.56 -0.72
C LEU A 76 -1.01 -15.10 -1.15
N ALA A 77 0.07 -14.44 -0.75
CA ALA A 77 1.44 -14.91 -1.04
C ALA A 77 1.79 -16.20 -0.30
N SER A 78 1.31 -16.40 0.92
CA SER A 78 1.48 -17.62 1.70
C SER A 78 0.58 -18.77 1.22
N GLY A 79 -0.49 -18.48 0.50
CA GLY A 79 -1.44 -19.45 -0.05
C GLY A 79 -2.07 -20.32 1.05
N ARG A 80 -2.09 -21.64 0.82
CA ARG A 80 -2.71 -22.59 1.78
C ARG A 80 -2.10 -22.54 3.18
N PHE A 81 -0.81 -22.25 3.28
CA PHE A 81 -0.07 -22.24 4.54
C PHE A 81 -0.51 -21.12 5.50
N TRP A 82 -1.17 -20.08 4.98
CA TRP A 82 -1.72 -19.01 5.82
C TRP A 82 -2.72 -19.53 6.87
N ARG A 83 -3.52 -20.52 6.52
CA ARG A 83 -4.52 -21.11 7.44
C ARG A 83 -3.90 -21.96 8.53
N ASP A 84 -2.70 -22.49 8.28
CA ASP A 84 -1.95 -23.31 9.22
C ASP A 84 -1.10 -22.46 10.18
N ALA A 85 -0.95 -21.16 9.89
CA ALA A 85 -0.20 -20.21 10.72
C ALA A 85 -1.01 -19.78 11.94
N THR A 86 -0.34 -19.72 13.10
CA THR A 86 -0.91 -19.11 14.30
C THR A 86 -1.13 -17.60 14.11
N PRO A 87 -1.99 -16.93 14.90
CA PRO A 87 -2.17 -15.47 14.83
C PRO A 87 -0.86 -14.68 14.97
N ASP A 88 0.05 -15.13 15.83
CA ASP A 88 1.36 -14.50 16.02
C ASP A 88 2.26 -14.68 14.78
N GLN A 89 2.25 -15.87 14.17
CA GLN A 89 2.97 -16.12 12.92
C GLN A 89 2.39 -15.31 11.77
N GLN A 90 1.06 -15.19 11.64
CA GLN A 90 0.42 -14.34 10.63
C GLN A 90 0.83 -12.88 10.80
N LYS A 91 0.84 -12.36 12.03
CA LYS A 91 1.29 -11.01 12.33
C LYS A 91 2.77 -10.82 11.99
N ALA A 92 3.64 -11.74 12.39
CA ALA A 92 5.07 -11.68 12.09
C ALA A 92 5.34 -11.74 10.58
N LEU A 93 4.69 -12.66 9.86
CA LEU A 93 4.80 -12.74 8.39
C LEU A 93 4.36 -11.46 7.70
N THR A 94 3.23 -10.89 8.13
CA THR A 94 2.71 -9.63 7.57
C THR A 94 3.72 -8.50 7.75
N GLU A 95 4.28 -8.38 8.94
CA GLU A 95 5.27 -7.33 9.24
C GLU A 95 6.56 -7.55 8.45
N GLN A 96 7.08 -8.77 8.39
CA GLN A 96 8.31 -9.06 7.64
C GLN A 96 8.12 -8.89 6.14
N PHE A 97 6.97 -9.26 5.59
CA PHE A 97 6.70 -9.05 4.17
C PHE A 97 6.51 -7.58 3.82
N ARG A 98 5.82 -6.81 4.69
CA ARG A 98 5.73 -5.36 4.56
C ARG A 98 7.11 -4.72 4.48
N GLN A 99 8.00 -5.04 5.44
CA GLN A 99 9.37 -4.51 5.47
C GLN A 99 10.16 -4.89 4.20
N LEU A 100 10.05 -6.15 3.76
CA LEU A 100 10.70 -6.61 2.54
C LEU A 100 10.29 -5.76 1.33
N LEU A 101 8.99 -5.51 1.16
CA LEU A 101 8.48 -4.71 0.03
C LEU A 101 8.94 -3.25 0.14
N VAL A 102 8.89 -2.67 1.34
CA VAL A 102 9.38 -1.30 1.57
C VAL A 102 10.85 -1.19 1.19
N PHE A 103 11.73 -2.03 1.71
CA PHE A 103 13.17 -1.96 1.40
C PHE A 103 13.50 -2.28 -0.06
N THR A 104 12.69 -3.13 -0.70
CA THR A 104 12.95 -3.55 -2.09
C THR A 104 12.53 -2.48 -3.10
N TYR A 105 11.40 -1.79 -2.87
CA TYR A 105 10.77 -0.96 -3.89
C TYR A 105 10.84 0.55 -3.62
N SER A 106 11.01 0.98 -2.36
CA SER A 106 10.96 2.42 -2.02
C SER A 106 12.06 3.24 -2.67
N GLY A 107 13.23 2.63 -2.93
CA GLY A 107 14.36 3.35 -3.50
C GLY A 107 14.07 3.97 -4.88
N ALA A 108 13.13 3.42 -5.63
CA ALA A 108 12.70 3.97 -6.91
C ALA A 108 12.12 5.40 -6.76
N LEU A 109 11.60 5.76 -5.59
CA LEU A 109 11.04 7.09 -5.33
C LEU A 109 12.08 8.20 -5.35
N SER A 110 13.35 7.90 -5.03
CA SER A 110 14.44 8.86 -5.14
C SER A 110 14.85 9.17 -6.59
N GLN A 111 14.40 8.36 -7.53
CA GLN A 111 14.65 8.54 -8.96
C GLN A 111 13.54 9.30 -9.68
N VAL A 112 12.49 9.70 -8.96
CA VAL A 112 11.36 10.45 -9.52
C VAL A 112 11.83 11.88 -9.84
N LYS A 113 11.75 12.28 -11.13
CA LYS A 113 12.09 13.62 -11.62
C LYS A 113 10.92 14.24 -12.37
N ASP A 114 10.71 13.81 -13.59
CA ASP A 114 9.72 14.30 -14.55
C ASP A 114 8.62 13.27 -14.86
N GLN A 115 8.69 12.08 -14.25
CA GLN A 115 7.70 11.02 -14.45
C GLN A 115 6.29 11.50 -14.13
N THR A 116 5.32 11.01 -14.91
CA THR A 116 3.89 11.21 -14.67
C THR A 116 3.19 9.87 -14.64
N VAL A 117 2.04 9.81 -13.96
CA VAL A 117 1.19 8.61 -13.99
C VAL A 117 -0.04 8.88 -14.83
N GLU A 118 -0.27 8.03 -15.81
CA GLU A 118 -1.48 8.01 -16.62
C GLU A 118 -2.38 6.86 -16.17
N PHE A 119 -3.62 7.17 -15.81
CA PHE A 119 -4.62 6.18 -15.41
C PHE A 119 -5.51 5.82 -16.60
N LYS A 120 -5.73 4.52 -16.77
CA LYS A 120 -6.69 4.02 -17.77
C LYS A 120 -8.11 4.05 -17.17
N PRO A 121 -9.15 4.18 -18.00
CA PRO A 121 -10.52 4.09 -17.50
C PRO A 121 -10.76 2.83 -16.68
N LEU A 122 -11.40 2.99 -15.52
CA LEU A 122 -11.80 1.85 -14.69
C LEU A 122 -12.83 1.00 -15.46
N ARG A 123 -12.61 -0.32 -15.46
CA ARG A 123 -13.53 -1.31 -16.03
C ARG A 123 -14.06 -2.15 -14.89
N ALA A 124 -15.12 -1.67 -14.26
CA ALA A 124 -15.77 -2.32 -13.13
C ALA A 124 -17.24 -1.90 -13.09
N ASP A 125 -18.09 -2.79 -12.60
CA ASP A 125 -19.47 -2.46 -12.29
C ASP A 125 -19.56 -1.66 -10.97
N PRO A 126 -20.57 -0.79 -10.80
CA PRO A 126 -20.72 -0.01 -9.57
C PRO A 126 -20.87 -0.86 -8.30
N THR A 127 -21.24 -2.12 -8.44
CA THR A 127 -21.41 -3.09 -7.34
C THR A 127 -20.15 -3.91 -7.04
N ASP A 128 -19.11 -3.81 -7.87
CA ASP A 128 -17.88 -4.55 -7.66
C ASP A 128 -17.17 -4.09 -6.38
N THR A 129 -16.72 -5.05 -5.60
CA THR A 129 -15.96 -4.83 -4.37
C THR A 129 -14.49 -5.24 -4.46
N ASP A 130 -14.08 -5.73 -5.63
CA ASP A 130 -12.71 -6.14 -5.95
C ASP A 130 -12.43 -5.78 -7.41
N VAL A 131 -11.50 -4.86 -7.65
CA VAL A 131 -11.27 -4.27 -8.97
C VAL A 131 -9.78 -4.12 -9.27
N GLU A 132 -9.45 -4.06 -10.56
CA GLU A 132 -8.12 -3.70 -11.03
C GLU A 132 -8.11 -2.26 -11.52
N VAL A 133 -7.32 -1.40 -10.85
CA VAL A 133 -7.01 -0.06 -11.33
C VAL A 133 -5.73 -0.13 -12.16
N ARG A 134 -5.83 0.27 -13.43
CA ARG A 134 -4.72 0.19 -14.38
C ARG A 134 -4.10 1.55 -14.61
N SER A 135 -2.77 1.59 -14.55
CA SER A 135 -2.00 2.79 -14.86
C SER A 135 -0.67 2.47 -15.54
N GLN A 136 0.00 3.52 -15.97
CA GLN A 136 1.38 3.45 -16.42
C GLN A 136 2.13 4.68 -15.95
N VAL A 137 3.41 4.50 -15.63
CA VAL A 137 4.33 5.59 -15.34
C VAL A 137 5.01 5.97 -16.64
N ASN A 138 4.73 7.17 -17.12
CA ASN A 138 5.39 7.76 -18.27
C ASN A 138 6.70 8.44 -17.84
N GLN A 139 7.74 8.29 -18.62
CA GLN A 139 9.07 8.84 -18.36
C GLN A 139 9.61 9.51 -19.64
N ALA A 140 10.48 10.52 -19.47
CA ALA A 140 11.00 11.27 -20.63
C ALA A 140 11.83 10.39 -21.58
N ARG A 141 12.42 9.31 -21.08
CA ARG A 141 13.20 8.36 -21.88
C ARG A 141 12.83 6.94 -21.51
N GLY A 142 12.63 6.07 -22.48
CA GLY A 142 12.26 4.68 -22.32
C GLY A 142 10.76 4.44 -22.46
N GLU A 143 10.38 3.16 -22.41
CA GLU A 143 9.00 2.74 -22.52
C GLU A 143 8.22 3.07 -21.24
N PRO A 144 6.91 3.36 -21.35
CA PRO A 144 6.06 3.49 -20.18
C PRO A 144 6.10 2.22 -19.30
N ILE A 145 6.16 2.40 -17.99
CA ILE A 145 6.20 1.31 -17.02
C ILE A 145 4.77 0.99 -16.56
N PRO A 146 4.23 -0.19 -16.88
CA PRO A 146 2.94 -0.61 -16.34
C PRO A 146 2.99 -0.68 -14.82
N LEU A 147 1.99 -0.07 -14.16
CA LEU A 147 1.83 -0.07 -12.71
C LEU A 147 0.34 -0.19 -12.39
N ASN A 148 -0.11 -1.42 -12.15
CA ASN A 148 -1.51 -1.71 -11.90
C ASN A 148 -1.72 -2.15 -10.45
N TYR A 149 -2.94 -2.03 -9.97
CA TYR A 149 -3.28 -2.27 -8.58
C TYR A 149 -4.53 -3.12 -8.48
N ARG A 150 -4.51 -4.15 -7.62
CA ARG A 150 -5.73 -4.82 -7.16
C ARG A 150 -6.20 -4.16 -5.89
N VAL A 151 -7.45 -3.75 -5.89
CA VAL A 151 -8.05 -2.93 -4.83
C VAL A 151 -9.35 -3.57 -4.39
N ALA A 152 -9.54 -3.75 -3.09
CA ALA A 152 -10.78 -4.32 -2.56
C ALA A 152 -11.43 -3.39 -1.54
N LYS A 153 -12.77 -3.39 -1.54
CA LYS A 153 -13.59 -2.63 -0.59
C LYS A 153 -13.76 -3.42 0.70
N GLY A 154 -13.31 -2.85 1.79
CA GLY A 154 -13.50 -3.37 3.14
C GLY A 154 -14.34 -2.43 4.00
N PRO A 155 -14.49 -2.73 5.31
CA PRO A 155 -15.26 -1.89 6.24
C PRO A 155 -14.75 -0.45 6.35
N ASN A 156 -13.45 -0.25 6.10
CA ASN A 156 -12.77 1.04 6.19
C ASN A 156 -12.46 1.64 4.80
N GLY A 157 -13.27 1.32 3.79
CA GLY A 157 -13.08 1.77 2.42
C GLY A 157 -12.18 0.84 1.59
N TRP A 158 -11.71 1.37 0.46
CA TRP A 158 -10.87 0.63 -0.47
C TRP A 158 -9.43 0.50 0.03
N LYS A 159 -8.83 -0.68 -0.17
CA LYS A 159 -7.42 -0.97 0.14
C LYS A 159 -6.75 -1.68 -1.01
N ILE A 160 -5.50 -1.32 -1.29
CA ILE A 160 -4.64 -2.02 -2.26
C ILE A 160 -4.16 -3.32 -1.60
N TYR A 161 -4.32 -4.46 -2.25
CA TYR A 161 -3.84 -5.74 -1.73
C TYR A 161 -2.88 -6.47 -2.68
N ASP A 162 -2.64 -5.94 -3.89
CA ASP A 162 -1.58 -6.41 -4.79
C ASP A 162 -1.19 -5.31 -5.77
N ILE A 163 0.06 -5.31 -6.20
CA ILE A 163 0.61 -4.35 -7.14
C ILE A 163 1.32 -5.09 -8.27
N ASN A 164 1.03 -4.71 -9.50
CA ASN A 164 1.75 -5.18 -10.68
C ASN A 164 2.83 -4.16 -11.04
N VAL A 165 4.08 -4.57 -10.98
CA VAL A 165 5.23 -3.75 -11.35
C VAL A 165 5.93 -4.40 -12.54
N LEU A 166 6.07 -3.69 -13.65
CA LEU A 166 6.72 -4.21 -14.86
C LEU A 166 6.10 -5.52 -15.40
N GLY A 167 4.79 -5.68 -15.23
CA GLY A 167 4.06 -6.86 -15.70
C GLY A 167 4.05 -8.04 -14.71
N ALA A 168 4.68 -7.93 -13.53
CA ALA A 168 4.69 -8.96 -12.50
C ALA A 168 3.86 -8.53 -11.29
N TRP A 169 2.88 -9.34 -10.91
CA TRP A 169 2.13 -9.16 -9.67
C TRP A 169 2.98 -9.58 -8.46
N LEU A 170 3.08 -8.72 -7.43
CA LEU A 170 3.94 -8.97 -6.27
C LEU A 170 3.53 -10.24 -5.53
N VAL A 171 2.23 -10.46 -5.32
CA VAL A 171 1.75 -11.70 -4.67
C VAL A 171 2.26 -12.94 -5.41
N GLU A 172 2.10 -13.01 -6.72
CA GLU A 172 2.57 -14.16 -7.50
C GLU A 172 4.10 -14.29 -7.51
N THR A 173 4.82 -13.17 -7.54
CA THR A 173 6.28 -13.14 -7.49
C THR A 173 6.82 -13.79 -6.21
N TYR A 174 6.19 -13.54 -5.06
CA TYR A 174 6.65 -14.07 -3.77
C TYR A 174 6.09 -15.44 -3.42
N LYS A 175 5.00 -15.89 -4.05
CA LYS A 175 4.31 -17.15 -3.74
C LYS A 175 5.22 -18.37 -3.83
N GLY A 176 6.02 -18.47 -4.90
CA GLY A 176 6.96 -19.56 -5.08
C GLY A 176 8.08 -19.56 -4.03
N THR A 177 8.63 -18.39 -3.72
CA THR A 177 9.67 -18.22 -2.69
C THR A 177 9.12 -18.58 -1.32
N PHE A 178 7.93 -18.12 -0.95
CA PHE A 178 7.31 -18.43 0.34
C PHE A 178 7.05 -19.93 0.48
N ALA A 179 6.47 -20.56 -0.55
CA ALA A 179 6.26 -22.01 -0.53
C ALA A 179 7.55 -22.80 -0.37
N SER A 180 8.64 -22.38 -1.03
CA SER A 180 9.95 -22.99 -0.92
C SER A 180 10.52 -22.88 0.50
N GLU A 181 10.49 -21.69 1.10
CA GLU A 181 11.00 -21.48 2.46
C GLU A 181 10.17 -22.22 3.51
N ILE A 182 8.83 -22.22 3.36
CA ILE A 182 7.95 -23.00 4.25
C ILE A 182 8.22 -24.51 4.13
N SER A 183 8.51 -25.02 2.93
CA SER A 183 8.83 -26.44 2.75
C SER A 183 10.13 -26.86 3.45
N LYS A 184 11.07 -25.93 3.65
CA LYS A 184 12.37 -26.18 4.32
C LYS A 184 12.29 -26.11 5.84
N GLY A 185 11.57 -25.13 6.37
CA GLY A 185 11.60 -24.82 7.80
C GLY A 185 10.26 -24.45 8.41
N GLY A 186 9.15 -24.77 7.72
CA GLY A 186 7.82 -24.37 8.18
C GLY A 186 7.61 -22.85 8.11
N ILE A 187 6.55 -22.38 8.72
CA ILE A 187 6.20 -20.95 8.77
C ILE A 187 7.29 -20.15 9.50
N ASP A 188 7.85 -20.69 10.58
CA ASP A 188 8.93 -20.04 11.32
C ASP A 188 10.20 -19.93 10.48
N GLY A 189 10.47 -20.91 9.61
CA GLY A 189 11.55 -20.85 8.63
C GLY A 189 11.39 -19.69 7.65
N LEU A 190 10.18 -19.48 7.14
CA LEU A 190 9.89 -18.32 6.28
C LEU A 190 10.05 -17.00 7.06
N ILE A 191 9.51 -16.91 8.29
CA ILE A 191 9.66 -15.70 9.13
C ILE A 191 11.15 -15.37 9.34
N LYS A 192 11.95 -16.39 9.66
CA LYS A 192 13.41 -16.24 9.84
C LYS A 192 14.07 -15.76 8.54
N ALA A 193 13.78 -16.40 7.41
CA ALA A 193 14.36 -16.03 6.11
C ALA A 193 14.03 -14.58 5.72
N LEU A 194 12.79 -14.15 5.92
CA LEU A 194 12.38 -12.77 5.69
C LEU A 194 13.08 -11.79 6.64
N THR A 195 13.16 -12.14 7.93
CA THR A 195 13.86 -11.33 8.94
C THR A 195 15.34 -11.12 8.58
N ASP A 196 16.04 -12.18 8.21
CA ASP A 196 17.45 -12.10 7.84
C ASP A 196 17.65 -11.30 6.55
N LYS A 197 16.75 -11.47 5.58
CA LYS A 197 16.73 -10.66 4.35
C LYS A 197 16.51 -9.18 4.63
N ASN A 198 15.55 -8.84 5.48
CA ASN A 198 15.25 -7.46 5.87
C ASN A 198 16.42 -6.79 6.61
N LYS A 199 17.08 -7.49 7.53
CA LYS A 199 18.31 -7.02 8.17
C LYS A 199 19.40 -6.69 7.15
N SER A 200 19.60 -7.59 6.16
CA SER A 200 20.57 -7.37 5.08
C SER A 200 20.21 -6.19 4.19
N LEU A 201 18.93 -5.95 3.92
CA LEU A 201 18.46 -4.81 3.13
C LEU A 201 18.58 -3.50 3.90
N ALA A 202 18.20 -3.48 5.18
CA ALA A 202 18.26 -2.30 6.04
C ALA A 202 19.71 -1.78 6.25
N ALA A 203 20.71 -2.68 6.16
CA ALA A 203 22.13 -2.33 6.26
C ALA A 203 22.71 -1.69 4.98
N LYS A 204 21.93 -1.56 3.91
CA LYS A 204 22.37 -1.04 2.62
C LYS A 204 21.54 0.19 2.23
N PRO A 205 22.10 1.09 1.39
CA PRO A 205 21.29 2.12 0.74
C PRO A 205 20.10 1.47 0.00
N LEU A 206 18.96 2.18 -0.04
CA LEU A 206 17.81 1.70 -0.81
C LEU A 206 18.19 1.47 -2.28
N ASN A 207 17.74 0.35 -2.81
CA ASN A 207 17.96 0.03 -4.23
C ASN A 207 17.15 1.00 -5.10
N THR A 208 17.84 1.82 -5.90
CA THR A 208 17.23 2.81 -6.78
C THR A 208 16.82 2.23 -8.14
N ALA A 209 17.34 1.05 -8.49
CA ALA A 209 16.94 0.36 -9.72
C ALA A 209 15.60 -0.36 -9.53
N ALA A 210 14.73 -0.31 -10.54
CA ALA A 210 13.55 -1.17 -10.56
C ALA A 210 14.00 -2.64 -10.47
N PRO A 211 13.32 -3.50 -9.68
CA PRO A 211 13.68 -4.92 -9.60
C PRO A 211 13.65 -5.54 -10.99
N LYS A 212 14.73 -6.23 -11.35
CA LYS A 212 14.77 -7.01 -12.59
C LYS A 212 13.87 -8.23 -12.44
N LYS A 213 13.19 -8.60 -13.53
CA LYS A 213 12.42 -9.85 -13.62
C LYS A 213 13.30 -11.05 -13.38
#